data_fd59e924566063dcedb6e186ae043a1a
#
_entry.id   fd59e924566063dcedb6e186ae043a1a
#
_cell.length_a   1.000
_cell.length_b   1.000
_cell.length_c   1.000
_cell.angle_alpha   90.00
_cell.angle_beta   90.00
_cell.angle_gamma   90.00
#
_symmetry.space_group_name_H-M   'P 1'
#
loop_
_entity.id
_entity.type
_entity.pdbx_description
1 polymer ?
#
loop_
_entity_poly.entity_id
_entity_poly.type
_entity_poly.pdbx_seq_one_letter_code
_entity_poly.pdbx_strand_id
1 'polypeptide(L)'
;GLVEGSTAIGSAMAAAGNRLNDKQSKSRVIVLLTDGDNNAGKIPPNTAAEALKALRIHLYAIGIGTNGVAPFPVMDERTGRVVTDGRGNVYYQNAPVSFNETGLREVAQIADGKFYRATDTESLASIYQDIDKLEKTTISARKYQQYRDLFPVCIAAGCGLLIGQLLLGQTVWRRLP
;
A
#
# COMPACT_ATOMS: atom_id res chain seq x y z
N GLY A 1 17.04 22.26 -13.37
CA GLY A 1 15.80 22.87 -12.92
C GLY A 1 15.76 22.80 -11.40
N LEU A 2 15.68 23.98 -10.77
CA LEU A 2 15.43 24.05 -9.33
C LEU A 2 14.00 23.56 -9.12
N VAL A 3 13.85 22.39 -8.54
CA VAL A 3 12.56 21.92 -8.04
C VAL A 3 12.27 22.82 -6.84
N GLU A 4 11.23 23.64 -6.93
CA GLU A 4 10.69 24.32 -5.75
C GLU A 4 10.45 23.26 -4.67
N GLY A 5 10.88 23.55 -3.43
CA GLY A 5 10.79 22.63 -2.30
C GLY A 5 9.34 22.37 -1.87
N SER A 6 8.55 21.83 -2.79
CA SER A 6 7.12 21.56 -2.61
C SER A 6 6.83 20.07 -2.69
N THR A 7 6.07 19.57 -1.72
CA THR A 7 5.71 18.15 -1.59
C THR A 7 4.22 17.95 -1.90
N ALA A 8 3.92 17.22 -2.97
CA ALA A 8 2.58 16.98 -3.47
C ALA A 8 2.15 15.51 -3.24
N ILE A 9 1.97 15.12 -1.98
CA ILE A 9 1.68 13.74 -1.56
C ILE A 9 0.42 13.20 -2.24
N GLY A 10 -0.70 13.95 -2.19
CA GLY A 10 -1.97 13.50 -2.77
C GLY A 10 -1.89 13.28 -4.27
N SER A 11 -1.22 14.17 -5.01
CA SER A 11 -1.04 14.02 -6.46
C SER A 11 -0.13 12.84 -6.80
N ALA A 12 0.92 12.60 -6.02
CA ALA A 12 1.82 11.45 -6.18
C ALA A 12 1.09 10.12 -5.95
N MET A 13 0.28 10.05 -4.88
CA MET A 13 -0.54 8.89 -4.56
C MET A 13 -1.56 8.57 -5.66
N ALA A 14 -2.26 9.59 -6.16
CA ALA A 14 -3.23 9.42 -7.25
C ALA A 14 -2.56 8.93 -8.55
N ALA A 15 -1.39 9.48 -8.89
CA ALA A 15 -0.62 9.05 -10.06
C ALA A 15 -0.14 7.58 -9.92
N ALA A 16 0.37 7.21 -8.74
CA ALA A 16 0.79 5.83 -8.46
C ALA A 16 -0.39 4.87 -8.49
N GLY A 17 -1.53 5.24 -7.91
CA GLY A 17 -2.76 4.46 -7.90
C GLY A 17 -3.29 4.20 -9.31
N ASN A 18 -3.33 5.23 -10.15
CA ASN A 18 -3.72 5.09 -11.55
C ASN A 18 -2.81 4.11 -12.29
N ARG A 19 -1.50 4.20 -12.07
CA ARG A 19 -0.52 3.30 -12.71
C ARG A 19 -0.64 1.84 -12.26
N LEU A 20 -1.06 1.60 -11.01
CA LEU A 20 -1.30 0.26 -10.48
C LEU A 20 -2.65 -0.31 -10.88
N ASN A 21 -3.63 0.53 -11.18
CA ASN A 21 -4.96 0.09 -11.59
C ASN A 21 -4.94 -0.69 -12.91
N ASP A 22 -4.07 -0.31 -13.85
CA ASP A 22 -3.92 -0.97 -15.16
C ASP A 22 -3.22 -2.34 -15.07
N LYS A 23 -2.70 -2.72 -13.90
CA LYS A 23 -1.95 -3.96 -13.71
C LYS A 23 -2.83 -5.04 -13.07
N GLN A 24 -2.92 -6.20 -13.72
CA GLN A 24 -3.51 -7.42 -13.14
C GLN A 24 -2.57 -8.03 -12.08
N SER A 25 -2.29 -7.28 -11.02
CA SER A 25 -1.43 -7.74 -9.93
C SER A 25 -2.26 -8.37 -8.81
N LYS A 26 -1.76 -9.46 -8.21
CA LYS A 26 -2.41 -10.14 -7.08
C LYS A 26 -2.42 -9.30 -5.80
N SER A 27 -1.41 -8.48 -5.61
CA SER A 27 -1.31 -7.48 -4.54
C SER A 27 -0.95 -6.14 -5.15
N ARG A 28 -1.59 -5.08 -4.67
CA ARG A 28 -1.35 -3.70 -5.09
C ARG A 28 -1.05 -2.88 -3.86
N VAL A 29 0.21 -2.45 -3.77
CA VAL A 29 0.74 -1.75 -2.60
C VAL A 29 1.48 -0.51 -3.05
N ILE A 30 1.25 0.59 -2.34
CA ILE A 30 2.03 1.81 -2.44
C ILE A 30 2.75 2.00 -1.11
N VAL A 31 4.05 2.23 -1.17
CA VAL A 31 4.84 2.68 -0.04
C VAL A 31 5.16 4.15 -0.26
N LEU A 32 4.58 5.01 0.55
CA LEU A 32 4.84 6.44 0.57
C LEU A 32 5.94 6.72 1.57
N LEU A 33 7.05 7.27 1.10
CA LEU A 33 8.18 7.69 1.92
C LEU A 33 8.27 9.22 1.86
N THR A 34 8.17 9.89 2.99
CA THR A 34 8.20 11.36 3.04
C THR A 34 8.85 11.84 4.34
N ASP A 35 9.55 12.96 4.22
CA ASP A 35 10.15 13.71 5.31
C ASP A 35 9.45 15.08 5.55
N GLY A 36 8.43 15.37 4.77
CA GLY A 36 7.74 16.65 4.81
C GLY A 36 6.22 16.57 4.77
N ASP A 37 5.62 17.71 5.00
CA ASP A 37 4.18 17.92 4.92
C ASP A 37 3.72 18.08 3.46
N ASN A 38 2.45 17.75 3.22
CA ASN A 38 1.82 18.05 1.93
C ASN A 38 1.56 19.55 1.82
N ASN A 39 2.38 20.25 1.06
CA ASN A 39 2.29 21.70 0.86
C ASN A 39 2.00 22.11 -0.59
N ALA A 40 1.80 21.14 -1.48
CA ALA A 40 1.54 21.38 -2.90
C ALA A 40 0.62 20.30 -3.49
N GLY A 41 0.29 20.49 -4.77
CA GLY A 41 -0.54 19.55 -5.53
C GLY A 41 -2.00 19.94 -5.57
N LYS A 42 -2.71 19.40 -6.58
CA LYS A 42 -4.13 19.71 -6.80
C LYS A 42 -5.08 18.74 -6.08
N ILE A 43 -4.57 17.58 -5.68
CA ILE A 43 -5.36 16.51 -5.07
C ILE A 43 -5.03 16.45 -3.58
N PRO A 44 -6.02 16.62 -2.67
CA PRO A 44 -5.81 16.43 -1.25
C PRO A 44 -5.40 14.98 -0.93
N PRO A 45 -4.51 14.75 0.06
CA PRO A 45 -4.08 13.40 0.43
C PRO A 45 -5.23 12.46 0.81
N ASN A 46 -6.22 12.94 1.57
CA ASN A 46 -7.37 12.13 1.99
C ASN A 46 -8.20 11.66 0.79
N THR A 47 -8.47 12.55 -0.17
CA THR A 47 -9.19 12.19 -1.40
C THR A 47 -8.43 11.17 -2.23
N ALA A 48 -7.09 11.29 -2.30
CA ALA A 48 -6.27 10.30 -2.98
C ALA A 48 -6.32 8.94 -2.26
N ALA A 49 -6.29 8.93 -0.92
CA ALA A 49 -6.39 7.71 -0.12
C ALA A 49 -7.74 6.99 -0.30
N GLU A 50 -8.85 7.74 -0.36
CA GLU A 50 -10.17 7.18 -0.67
C GLU A 50 -10.21 6.52 -2.06
N ALA A 51 -9.58 7.15 -3.05
CA ALA A 51 -9.46 6.57 -4.38
C ALA A 51 -8.62 5.28 -4.37
N LEU A 52 -7.51 5.24 -3.63
CA LEU A 52 -6.70 4.03 -3.45
C LEU A 52 -7.51 2.91 -2.81
N LYS A 53 -8.28 3.21 -1.77
CA LYS A 53 -9.19 2.24 -1.13
C LYS A 53 -10.20 1.67 -2.11
N ALA A 54 -10.86 2.53 -2.90
CA ALA A 54 -11.82 2.09 -3.93
C ALA A 54 -11.18 1.16 -4.96
N LEU A 55 -9.90 1.37 -5.29
CA LEU A 55 -9.11 0.53 -6.19
C LEU A 55 -8.51 -0.71 -5.50
N ARG A 56 -8.73 -0.90 -4.21
CA ARG A 56 -8.14 -1.97 -3.37
C ARG A 56 -6.61 -1.95 -3.40
N ILE A 57 -6.03 -0.75 -3.29
CA ILE A 57 -4.60 -0.52 -3.22
C ILE A 57 -4.27 -0.13 -1.78
N HIS A 58 -3.42 -0.90 -1.12
CA HIS A 58 -2.98 -0.60 0.25
C HIS A 58 -1.90 0.46 0.26
N LEU A 59 -1.98 1.42 1.19
CA LEU A 59 -1.00 2.48 1.34
C LEU A 59 -0.25 2.34 2.66
N TYR A 60 1.04 2.09 2.59
CA TYR A 60 1.94 2.16 3.75
C TYR A 60 2.67 3.49 3.74
N ALA A 61 2.40 4.35 4.71
CA ALA A 61 3.07 5.64 4.84
C ALA A 61 4.24 5.53 5.82
N ILE A 62 5.42 5.93 5.40
CA ILE A 62 6.64 5.95 6.21
C ILE A 62 7.09 7.41 6.32
N GLY A 63 6.97 7.98 7.51
CA GLY A 63 7.53 9.28 7.83
C GLY A 63 9.00 9.15 8.24
N ILE A 64 9.88 9.87 7.56
CA ILE A 64 11.31 9.92 7.91
C ILE A 64 11.59 11.22 8.67
N GLY A 65 12.30 11.12 9.76
CA GLY A 65 12.81 12.27 10.49
C GLY A 65 12.49 12.24 11.98
N THR A 66 13.09 13.19 12.66
CA THR A 66 12.87 13.44 14.08
C THR A 66 12.16 14.76 14.23
N ASN A 67 11.18 14.83 15.12
CA ASN A 67 10.66 16.12 15.56
C ASN A 67 11.75 16.82 16.36
N GLY A 68 12.05 18.06 16.03
CA GLY A 68 13.12 18.75 16.72
C GLY A 68 13.31 20.17 16.17
N VAL A 69 14.48 20.68 16.42
CA VAL A 69 14.90 22.00 15.91
C VAL A 69 16.08 21.75 14.99
N ALA A 70 15.97 22.23 13.76
CA ALA A 70 17.06 22.17 12.80
C ALA A 70 17.51 23.57 12.36
N PRO A 71 18.80 23.77 12.05
CA PRO A 71 19.29 25.03 11.52
C PRO A 71 18.86 25.15 10.05
N PHE A 72 18.07 26.17 9.74
CA PHE A 72 17.71 26.56 8.37
C PHE A 72 18.47 27.78 7.95
N PRO A 73 18.92 27.86 6.70
CA PRO A 73 19.53 29.09 6.17
C PRO A 73 18.48 30.18 6.13
N VAL A 74 18.84 31.36 6.62
CA VAL A 74 17.99 32.54 6.52
C VAL A 74 17.93 33.00 5.07
N MET A 75 16.72 33.13 4.54
CA MET A 75 16.46 33.58 3.19
C MET A 75 15.96 35.06 3.24
N ASP A 76 16.47 35.87 2.38
CA ASP A 76 15.95 37.26 2.16
C ASP A 76 14.63 37.16 1.39
N GLU A 77 13.51 37.53 2.01
CA GLU A 77 12.16 37.42 1.44
C GLU A 77 11.99 38.20 0.13
N ARG A 78 12.77 39.25 -0.07
CA ARG A 78 12.68 40.09 -1.25
C ARG A 78 13.45 39.55 -2.44
N THR A 79 14.58 38.87 -2.20
CA THR A 79 15.50 38.42 -3.27
C THR A 79 15.44 36.88 -3.44
N GLY A 80 14.88 36.12 -2.47
CA GLY A 80 14.89 34.68 -2.43
C GLY A 80 16.29 34.08 -2.29
N ARG A 81 17.29 34.89 -1.88
CA ARG A 81 18.67 34.46 -1.73
C ARG A 81 18.99 34.20 -0.27
N VAL A 82 19.92 33.27 -0.05
CA VAL A 82 20.46 32.99 1.28
C VAL A 82 21.21 34.21 1.80
N VAL A 83 20.92 34.62 3.03
CA VAL A 83 21.61 35.74 3.69
C VAL A 83 23.01 35.28 4.12
N THR A 84 24.01 36.01 3.68
CA THR A 84 25.41 35.75 4.05
C THR A 84 26.02 36.97 4.73
N ASP A 85 27.00 36.74 5.60
CA ASP A 85 27.80 37.82 6.14
C ASP A 85 28.77 38.44 5.07
N GLY A 86 29.44 39.54 5.39
CA GLY A 86 30.42 40.14 4.50
C GLY A 86 31.64 39.26 4.17
N ARG A 87 31.77 38.09 4.77
CA ARG A 87 32.79 37.08 4.54
C ARG A 87 32.28 35.86 3.76
N GLY A 88 30.97 35.81 3.41
CA GLY A 88 30.36 34.76 2.68
C GLY A 88 29.80 33.60 3.55
N ASN A 89 29.80 33.72 4.88
CA ASN A 89 29.21 32.70 5.74
C ASN A 89 27.68 32.82 5.76
N VAL A 90 26.98 31.69 5.69
CA VAL A 90 25.52 31.63 5.71
C VAL A 90 24.99 31.83 7.13
N TYR A 91 23.98 32.69 7.29
CA TYR A 91 23.25 32.81 8.53
C TYR A 91 22.24 31.65 8.65
N TYR A 92 22.26 30.96 9.78
CA TYR A 92 21.30 29.92 10.12
C TYR A 92 20.41 30.37 11.26
N GLN A 93 19.14 30.07 11.16
CA GLN A 93 18.21 30.18 12.29
C GLN A 93 17.68 28.80 12.63
N ASN A 94 17.50 28.54 13.90
CA ASN A 94 16.88 27.32 14.37
C ASN A 94 15.37 27.40 14.20
N ALA A 95 14.80 26.52 13.38
CA ALA A 95 13.37 26.41 13.20
C ALA A 95 12.87 25.03 13.63
N PRO A 96 11.65 24.96 14.22
CA PRO A 96 11.07 23.65 14.53
C PRO A 96 10.83 22.87 13.25
N VAL A 97 11.32 21.64 13.25
CA VAL A 97 11.04 20.66 12.19
C VAL A 97 10.02 19.68 12.75
N SER A 98 8.85 19.65 12.16
CA SER A 98 7.83 18.66 12.44
C SER A 98 7.18 18.25 11.12
N PHE A 99 6.82 17.01 11.01
CA PHE A 99 5.97 16.56 9.91
C PHE A 99 4.61 16.16 10.47
N ASN A 100 3.58 16.24 9.67
CA ASN A 100 2.22 15.93 10.08
C ASN A 100 2.00 14.41 10.19
N GLU A 101 2.51 13.83 11.27
CA GLU A 101 2.34 12.40 11.56
C GLU A 101 0.87 11.99 11.62
N THR A 102 0.03 12.84 12.21
CA THR A 102 -1.41 12.59 12.33
C THR A 102 -2.07 12.48 10.96
N GLY A 103 -1.77 13.40 10.06
CA GLY A 103 -2.30 13.37 8.70
C GLY A 103 -1.81 12.16 7.90
N LEU A 104 -0.53 11.80 8.00
CA LEU A 104 0.01 10.61 7.33
C LEU A 104 -0.61 9.30 7.87
N ARG A 105 -0.85 9.23 9.17
CA ARG A 105 -1.52 8.10 9.82
C ARG A 105 -2.97 7.97 9.33
N GLU A 106 -3.70 9.08 9.26
CA GLU A 106 -5.08 9.11 8.77
C GLU A 106 -5.15 8.65 7.31
N VAL A 107 -4.30 9.20 6.45
CA VAL A 107 -4.21 8.85 5.01
C VAL A 107 -3.92 7.36 4.82
N ALA A 108 -2.97 6.79 5.60
CA ALA A 108 -2.67 5.36 5.55
C ALA A 108 -3.86 4.50 5.99
N GLN A 109 -4.56 4.89 7.07
CA GLN A 109 -5.74 4.17 7.55
C GLN A 109 -6.91 4.20 6.56
N ILE A 110 -7.17 5.34 5.92
CA ILE A 110 -8.20 5.45 4.89
C ILE A 110 -7.97 4.43 3.78
N ALA A 111 -6.72 4.23 3.35
CA ALA A 111 -6.35 3.30 2.28
C ALA A 111 -6.03 1.87 2.79
N ASP A 112 -6.61 1.46 3.92
CA ASP A 112 -6.48 0.13 4.54
C ASP A 112 -5.02 -0.31 4.78
N GLY A 113 -4.12 0.66 4.99
CA GLY A 113 -2.71 0.43 5.28
C GLY A 113 -2.30 0.86 6.68
N LYS A 114 -1.01 1.13 6.86
CA LYS A 114 -0.43 1.53 8.15
C LYS A 114 0.57 2.67 7.99
N PHE A 115 0.70 3.45 9.06
CA PHE A 115 1.76 4.44 9.19
C PHE A 115 2.91 3.87 10.02
N TYR A 116 4.13 4.16 9.58
CA TYR A 116 5.37 3.85 10.28
C TYR A 116 6.23 5.11 10.41
N ARG A 117 7.05 5.14 11.43
CA ARG A 117 8.06 6.19 11.61
C ARG A 117 9.44 5.56 11.55
N ALA A 118 10.29 6.06 10.66
CA ALA A 118 11.68 5.66 10.54
C ALA A 118 12.59 6.78 11.04
N THR A 119 13.42 6.48 12.02
CA THR A 119 14.41 7.42 12.59
C THR A 119 15.81 7.17 12.08
N ASP A 120 16.07 5.95 11.59
CA ASP A 120 17.36 5.47 11.13
C ASP A 120 17.19 4.37 10.05
N THR A 121 18.30 3.95 9.46
CA THR A 121 18.32 2.94 8.40
C THR A 121 17.87 1.55 8.87
N GLU A 122 18.16 1.20 10.13
CA GLU A 122 17.77 -0.11 10.68
C GLU A 122 16.26 -0.19 10.89
N SER A 123 15.66 0.87 11.44
CA SER A 123 14.21 0.97 11.59
C SER A 123 13.50 0.90 10.23
N LEU A 124 14.05 1.57 9.22
CA LEU A 124 13.51 1.51 7.86
C LEU A 124 13.57 0.09 7.29
N ALA A 125 14.67 -0.63 7.47
CA ALA A 125 14.80 -2.01 7.00
C ALA A 125 13.80 -2.94 7.69
N SER A 126 13.58 -2.78 9.02
CA SER A 126 12.59 -3.56 9.76
C SER A 126 11.15 -3.28 9.30
N ILE A 127 10.83 -2.03 9.00
CA ILE A 127 9.52 -1.62 8.47
C ILE A 127 9.24 -2.31 7.13
N TYR A 128 10.20 -2.35 6.21
CA TYR A 128 10.04 -3.06 4.94
C TYR A 128 9.80 -4.55 5.12
N GLN A 129 10.48 -5.19 6.09
CA GLN A 129 10.23 -6.60 6.41
C GLN A 129 8.83 -6.84 6.95
N ASP A 130 8.32 -5.93 7.77
CA ASP A 130 6.98 -6.02 8.33
C ASP A 130 5.90 -5.84 7.25
N ILE A 131 6.08 -4.89 6.33
CA ILE A 131 5.19 -4.71 5.18
C ILE A 131 5.18 -5.98 4.32
N ASP A 132 6.35 -6.56 4.03
CA ASP A 132 6.46 -7.80 3.24
C ASP A 132 5.73 -8.98 3.91
N LYS A 133 5.84 -9.13 5.24
CA LYS A 133 5.10 -10.16 6.00
C LYS A 133 3.59 -9.95 5.92
N LEU A 134 3.12 -8.71 6.10
CA LEU A 134 1.69 -8.38 6.05
C LEU A 134 1.10 -8.71 4.68
N GLU A 135 1.77 -8.33 3.61
CA GLU A 135 1.29 -8.57 2.25
C GLU A 135 1.33 -10.06 1.86
N LYS A 136 2.37 -10.78 2.26
CA LYS A 136 2.45 -12.25 2.05
C LYS A 136 1.34 -13.00 2.78
N THR A 137 1.00 -12.59 3.99
CA THR A 137 -0.09 -13.18 4.78
C THR A 137 -1.44 -12.95 4.09
N THR A 138 -1.68 -11.75 3.57
CA THR A 138 -2.91 -11.40 2.85
C THR A 138 -3.08 -12.23 1.57
N ILE A 139 -2.01 -12.45 0.82
CA ILE A 139 -2.01 -13.28 -0.39
C ILE A 139 -2.28 -14.75 -0.03
N SER A 140 -1.68 -15.26 1.03
CA SER A 140 -1.87 -16.64 1.50
C SER A 140 -3.29 -16.87 1.97
N ALA A 141 -3.89 -15.95 2.74
CA ALA A 141 -5.27 -16.06 3.20
C ALA A 141 -6.29 -16.10 2.03
N ARG A 142 -6.06 -15.34 0.95
CA ARG A 142 -6.91 -15.40 -0.25
C ARG A 142 -6.78 -16.73 -1.01
N LYS A 143 -5.64 -17.41 -0.92
CA LYS A 143 -5.41 -18.70 -1.58
C LYS A 143 -6.11 -19.85 -0.88
N TYR A 144 -6.49 -19.71 0.38
CA TYR A 144 -7.23 -20.69 1.19
C TYR A 144 -8.76 -20.53 1.13
N GLN A 145 -9.33 -19.85 0.15
CA GLN A 145 -10.72 -20.12 -0.22
C GLN A 145 -10.75 -21.49 -0.85
N GLN A 146 -10.83 -22.48 0.02
CA GLN A 146 -10.93 -23.87 -0.30
C GLN A 146 -12.27 -24.08 -1.04
N TYR A 147 -12.20 -24.21 -2.35
CA TYR A 147 -13.28 -24.82 -3.11
C TYR A 147 -13.44 -26.21 -2.50
N ARG A 148 -14.55 -26.44 -1.83
CA ARG A 148 -14.93 -27.78 -1.40
C ARG A 148 -15.31 -28.50 -2.68
N ASP A 149 -14.35 -29.25 -3.24
CA ASP A 149 -14.56 -30.00 -4.46
C ASP A 149 -15.68 -31.00 -4.22
N LEU A 150 -16.83 -30.75 -4.82
CA LEU A 150 -17.96 -31.68 -4.83
C LEU A 150 -17.71 -32.86 -5.79
N PHE A 151 -16.57 -32.82 -6.48
CA PHE A 151 -16.16 -33.86 -7.43
C PHE A 151 -16.21 -35.31 -6.89
N PRO A 152 -15.72 -35.62 -5.67
CA PRO A 152 -15.81 -36.99 -5.16
C PRO A 152 -17.25 -37.48 -4.98
N VAL A 153 -18.17 -36.59 -4.60
CA VAL A 153 -19.59 -36.95 -4.42
C VAL A 153 -20.25 -37.22 -5.76
N CYS A 154 -19.96 -36.42 -6.79
CA CYS A 154 -20.49 -36.67 -8.14
C CYS A 154 -19.98 -37.98 -8.75
N ILE A 155 -18.69 -38.31 -8.56
CA ILE A 155 -18.13 -39.58 -9.01
C ILE A 155 -18.77 -40.75 -8.28
N ALA A 156 -18.89 -40.65 -6.95
CA ALA A 156 -19.50 -41.74 -6.17
C ALA A 156 -20.95 -42.01 -6.60
N ALA A 157 -21.74 -40.96 -6.85
CA ALA A 157 -23.10 -41.07 -7.37
C ALA A 157 -23.14 -41.72 -8.76
N GLY A 158 -22.25 -41.26 -9.68
CA GLY A 158 -22.15 -41.84 -11.03
C GLY A 158 -21.75 -43.31 -11.03
N CYS A 159 -20.75 -43.69 -10.25
CA CYS A 159 -20.34 -45.09 -10.08
C CYS A 159 -21.48 -45.96 -9.46
N GLY A 160 -22.20 -45.41 -8.48
CA GLY A 160 -23.35 -46.11 -7.87
C GLY A 160 -24.45 -46.41 -8.88
N LEU A 161 -24.78 -45.47 -9.77
CA LEU A 161 -25.76 -45.68 -10.83
C LEU A 161 -25.32 -46.74 -11.85
N LEU A 162 -24.03 -46.72 -12.26
CA LEU A 162 -23.49 -47.77 -13.16
C LEU A 162 -23.53 -49.14 -12.57
N ILE A 163 -23.16 -49.31 -11.30
CA ILE A 163 -23.22 -50.58 -10.59
C ILE A 163 -24.67 -51.03 -10.47
N GLY A 164 -25.59 -50.14 -10.12
CA GLY A 164 -27.02 -50.41 -10.06
C GLY A 164 -27.59 -50.91 -11.40
N GLN A 165 -27.21 -50.28 -12.51
CA GLN A 165 -27.62 -50.70 -13.85
C GLN A 165 -27.09 -52.08 -14.21
N LEU A 166 -25.84 -52.39 -13.88
CA LEU A 166 -25.26 -53.74 -14.12
C LEU A 166 -25.98 -54.82 -13.31
N LEU A 167 -26.28 -54.57 -12.04
CA LEU A 167 -26.98 -55.49 -11.17
C LEU A 167 -28.43 -55.74 -11.63
N LEU A 168 -29.16 -54.71 -11.99
CA LEU A 168 -30.52 -54.82 -12.52
C LEU A 168 -30.55 -55.53 -13.86
N GLY A 169 -29.59 -55.26 -14.75
CA GLY A 169 -29.48 -55.94 -16.04
C GLY A 169 -29.21 -57.43 -15.93
N GLN A 170 -28.46 -57.87 -14.91
CA GLN A 170 -28.15 -59.30 -14.72
C GLN A 170 -29.18 -60.05 -13.88
N THR A 171 -29.93 -59.37 -13.00
CA THR A 171 -30.89 -60.07 -12.09
C THR A 171 -32.33 -59.98 -12.56
N VAL A 172 -32.79 -58.79 -13.03
CA VAL A 172 -34.24 -58.59 -13.32
C VAL A 172 -34.52 -58.70 -14.82
N TRP A 173 -33.60 -58.32 -15.69
CA TRP A 173 -33.82 -58.32 -17.13
C TRP A 173 -33.14 -59.49 -17.88
N ARG A 174 -32.63 -60.43 -17.15
CA ARG A 174 -32.14 -61.64 -17.80
C ARG A 174 -33.35 -62.49 -18.31
N ARG A 175 -33.81 -62.13 -19.51
CA ARG A 175 -34.74 -63.02 -20.22
C ARG A 175 -33.98 -64.28 -20.60
N LEU A 176 -34.35 -65.35 -20.00
CA LEU A 176 -33.96 -66.71 -20.43
C LEU A 176 -34.49 -66.93 -21.86
N PRO A 177 -33.76 -67.63 -22.72
CA PRO A 177 -34.19 -68.02 -24.06
C PRO A 177 -35.42 -68.89 -24.09
#